data_ca54b2c6e59db50133f151555e20733e
#
_entry.id   ca54b2c6e59db50133f151555e20733e
#
_cell.length_a   1.000
_cell.length_b   1.000
_cell.length_c   1.000
_cell.angle_alpha   90.00
_cell.angle_beta   90.00
_cell.angle_gamma   90.00
#
_symmetry.space_group_name_H-M   'P 1'
#
loop_
_entity.id
_entity.type
_entity.pdbx_description
1 polymer ?
#
loop_
_entity_poly.entity_id
_entity_poly.type
_entity_poly.pdbx_seq_one_letter_code
_entity_poly.pdbx_strand_id
1 'polypeptide(L)'
;MSLTSSGQLYLEYAQNISREMDPMRRAIRQQSTGAEGTIRINAPFGFGRKYIADAISQFVREYPQIDCQLYLTDHPVNLIERSLDVCIRFGNLPDSTLHARKLVTHQRWLCAAP
;
A
#
# COMPACT_ATOMS: atom_id res chain seq x y z
N MET A 1 -9.57 28.06 -16.94
CA MET A 1 -10.04 27.49 -18.23
C MET A 1 -11.41 26.85 -18.00
N SER A 2 -12.39 27.22 -18.78
CA SER A 2 -13.73 26.67 -18.69
C SER A 2 -14.00 25.75 -19.89
N LEU A 3 -14.79 24.71 -19.65
CA LEU A 3 -15.22 23.78 -20.70
C LEU A 3 -16.35 24.41 -21.53
N THR A 4 -16.38 24.07 -22.81
CA THR A 4 -17.55 24.34 -23.65
C THR A 4 -18.74 23.47 -23.20
N SER A 5 -19.95 23.78 -23.64
CA SER A 5 -21.15 22.95 -23.36
C SER A 5 -20.96 21.52 -23.87
N SER A 6 -20.39 21.35 -25.06
CA SER A 6 -20.09 20.04 -25.62
C SER A 6 -18.99 19.31 -24.82
N GLY A 7 -17.98 20.04 -24.36
CA GLY A 7 -16.91 19.49 -23.53
C GLY A 7 -17.42 19.02 -22.18
N GLN A 8 -18.35 19.78 -21.57
CA GLN A 8 -18.99 19.41 -20.32
C GLN A 8 -19.79 18.11 -20.47
N LEU A 9 -20.58 18.00 -21.52
CA LEU A 9 -21.37 16.81 -21.80
C LEU A 9 -20.49 15.59 -22.06
N TYR A 10 -19.41 15.76 -22.84
CA TYR A 10 -18.42 14.71 -23.07
C TYR A 10 -17.80 14.21 -21.78
N LEU A 11 -17.41 15.12 -20.90
CA LEU A 11 -16.81 14.78 -19.61
C LEU A 11 -17.76 13.97 -18.73
N GLU A 12 -19.03 14.34 -18.68
CA GLU A 12 -20.04 13.61 -17.90
C GLU A 12 -20.19 12.17 -18.38
N TYR A 13 -20.32 11.96 -19.68
CA TYR A 13 -20.38 10.60 -20.25
C TYR A 13 -19.10 9.81 -20.04
N ALA A 14 -17.94 10.43 -20.23
CA ALA A 14 -16.64 9.77 -20.01
C ALA A 14 -16.46 9.33 -18.55
N GLN A 15 -16.87 10.16 -17.60
CA GLN A 15 -16.83 9.80 -16.18
C GLN A 15 -17.78 8.64 -15.85
N ASN A 16 -18.97 8.62 -16.43
CA ASN A 16 -19.92 7.53 -16.23
C ASN A 16 -19.39 6.20 -16.79
N ILE A 17 -18.79 6.21 -17.97
CA ILE A 17 -18.16 5.03 -18.58
C ILE A 17 -17.02 4.53 -17.70
N SER A 18 -16.17 5.43 -17.24
CA SER A 18 -15.05 5.08 -16.35
C SER A 18 -15.55 4.44 -15.05
N ARG A 19 -16.59 4.96 -14.44
CA ARG A 19 -17.20 4.40 -13.22
C ARG A 19 -17.77 3.01 -13.45
N GLU A 20 -18.40 2.75 -14.61
CA GLU A 20 -18.93 1.43 -14.93
C GLU A 20 -17.83 0.39 -15.18
N MET A 21 -16.67 0.82 -15.63
CA MET A 21 -15.52 -0.07 -15.83
C MET A 21 -14.93 -0.57 -14.51
N ASP A 22 -14.98 0.21 -13.45
CA ASP A 22 -14.39 -0.15 -12.14
C ASP A 22 -15.04 -1.39 -11.51
N PRO A 23 -16.38 -1.50 -11.44
CA PRO A 23 -17.02 -2.72 -10.96
C PRO A 23 -16.70 -3.96 -11.80
N MET A 24 -16.61 -3.79 -13.11
CA MET A 24 -16.24 -4.89 -14.01
C MET A 24 -14.83 -5.40 -13.73
N ARG A 25 -13.87 -4.50 -13.61
CA ARG A 25 -12.48 -4.86 -13.28
C ARG A 25 -12.38 -5.57 -11.95
N ARG A 26 -13.12 -5.12 -10.94
CA ARG A 26 -13.19 -5.77 -9.62
C ARG A 26 -13.75 -7.19 -9.71
N ALA A 27 -14.84 -7.36 -10.44
CA ALA A 27 -15.45 -8.67 -10.63
C ALA A 27 -14.51 -9.66 -11.31
N ILE A 28 -13.80 -9.24 -12.34
CA ILE A 28 -12.81 -10.06 -13.04
C ILE A 28 -11.66 -10.43 -12.10
N ARG A 29 -11.14 -9.48 -11.33
CA ARG A 29 -10.06 -9.74 -10.38
C ARG A 29 -10.47 -10.67 -9.25
N GLN A 30 -11.69 -10.55 -8.75
CA GLN A 30 -12.24 -11.49 -7.76
C GLN A 30 -12.26 -12.92 -8.27
N GLN A 31 -12.63 -13.13 -9.53
CA GLN A 31 -12.60 -14.45 -10.14
C GLN A 31 -11.19 -15.01 -10.26
N SER A 32 -10.21 -14.15 -10.53
CA SER A 32 -8.83 -14.58 -10.75
C SER A 32 -8.02 -14.75 -9.46
N THR A 33 -8.25 -13.93 -8.45
CA THR A 33 -7.45 -13.94 -7.21
C THR A 33 -8.22 -14.31 -5.96
N GLY A 34 -9.51 -13.99 -5.89
CA GLY A 34 -10.33 -14.17 -4.69
C GLY A 34 -9.84 -13.40 -3.46
N ALA A 35 -8.84 -12.54 -3.63
CA ALA A 35 -8.20 -11.85 -2.51
C ALA A 35 -9.04 -10.65 -2.07
N GLU A 36 -9.48 -10.69 -0.81
CA GLU A 36 -10.23 -9.61 -0.18
C GLU A 36 -9.88 -9.53 1.31
N GLY A 37 -10.18 -8.40 1.94
CA GLY A 37 -9.96 -8.19 3.36
C GLY A 37 -9.05 -7.01 3.66
N THR A 38 -8.57 -6.94 4.89
CA THR A 38 -7.72 -5.88 5.39
C THR A 38 -6.32 -6.40 5.74
N ILE A 39 -5.28 -5.72 5.28
CA ILE A 39 -3.89 -5.97 5.67
C ILE A 39 -3.40 -4.78 6.50
N ARG A 40 -2.90 -5.06 7.70
CA ARG A 40 -2.30 -4.06 8.59
C ARG A 40 -0.79 -4.20 8.56
N ILE A 41 -0.12 -3.14 8.15
CA ILE A 41 1.32 -3.11 7.88
C ILE A 41 1.96 -2.05 8.77
N ASN A 42 3.05 -2.41 9.44
CA ASN A 42 3.91 -1.46 10.13
C ASN A 42 5.25 -1.34 9.40
N ALA A 43 5.76 -0.12 9.30
CA ALA A 43 7.06 0.16 8.69
C ALA A 43 7.76 1.31 9.41
N PRO A 44 9.11 1.40 9.31
CA PRO A 44 9.84 2.55 9.80
C PRO A 44 9.40 3.83 9.09
N PHE A 45 9.34 4.94 9.81
CA PHE A 45 8.74 6.18 9.34
C PHE A 45 9.29 6.66 7.99
N GLY A 46 10.59 6.84 7.88
CA GLY A 46 11.21 7.35 6.65
C GLY A 46 11.12 6.38 5.47
N PHE A 47 11.46 5.13 5.70
CA PHE A 47 11.42 4.09 4.68
C PHE A 47 9.98 3.77 4.25
N GLY A 48 9.09 3.69 5.20
CA GLY A 48 7.68 3.42 4.94
C GLY A 48 7.02 4.51 4.12
N ARG A 49 7.29 5.77 4.47
CA ARG A 49 6.77 6.92 3.76
C ARG A 49 7.28 7.01 2.32
N LYS A 50 8.56 6.72 2.11
CA LYS A 50 9.20 6.89 0.80
C LYS A 50 8.93 5.71 -0.14
N TYR A 51 9.02 4.49 0.36
CA TYR A 51 8.98 3.29 -0.49
C TYR A 51 7.73 2.43 -0.30
N ILE A 52 7.33 2.20 0.94
CA ILE A 52 6.23 1.28 1.23
C ILE A 52 4.87 1.88 0.85
N ALA A 53 4.68 3.16 1.09
CA ALA A 53 3.44 3.84 0.69
C ALA A 53 3.21 3.77 -0.83
N ASP A 54 4.25 3.95 -1.63
CA ASP A 54 4.16 3.83 -3.08
C ASP A 54 3.86 2.39 -3.52
N ALA A 55 4.53 1.41 -2.90
CA ALA A 55 4.28 0.00 -3.18
C ALA A 55 2.84 -0.41 -2.84
N ILE A 56 2.31 0.06 -1.71
CA ILE A 56 0.92 -0.18 -1.31
C ILE A 56 -0.04 0.48 -2.30
N SER A 57 0.25 1.70 -2.74
CA SER A 57 -0.59 2.39 -3.73
C SER A 57 -0.71 1.62 -5.04
N GLN A 58 0.36 1.01 -5.50
CA GLN A 58 0.34 0.13 -6.67
C GLN A 58 -0.43 -1.16 -6.39
N PHE A 59 -0.20 -1.75 -5.24
CA PHE A 59 -0.85 -3.00 -4.84
C PHE A 59 -2.37 -2.88 -4.77
N VAL A 60 -2.91 -1.82 -4.15
CA VAL A 60 -4.35 -1.65 -4.03
C VAL A 60 -5.03 -1.31 -5.36
N ARG A 61 -4.29 -0.81 -6.34
CA ARG A 61 -4.81 -0.67 -7.70
C ARG A 61 -5.03 -2.01 -8.38
N GLU A 62 -4.16 -2.98 -8.13
CA GLU A 62 -4.28 -4.33 -8.66
C GLU A 62 -5.30 -5.16 -7.90
N TYR A 63 -5.43 -4.94 -6.59
CA TYR A 63 -6.30 -5.69 -5.69
C TYR A 63 -7.26 -4.75 -4.94
N PRO A 64 -8.25 -4.17 -5.64
CA PRO A 64 -9.10 -3.13 -5.05
C PRO A 64 -10.06 -3.64 -3.96
N GLN A 65 -10.16 -4.94 -3.76
CA GLN A 65 -10.92 -5.55 -2.67
C GLN A 65 -10.10 -5.69 -1.37
N ILE A 66 -8.81 -5.41 -1.45
CA ILE A 66 -7.93 -5.42 -0.28
C ILE A 66 -7.78 -3.99 0.24
N ASP A 67 -8.09 -3.80 1.51
CA ASP A 67 -7.82 -2.58 2.24
C ASP A 67 -6.46 -2.68 2.93
N CYS A 68 -5.59 -1.70 2.73
CA CYS A 68 -4.27 -1.67 3.35
C CYS A 68 -4.19 -0.51 4.34
N GLN A 69 -3.85 -0.82 5.58
CA GLN A 69 -3.61 0.16 6.63
C GLN A 69 -2.11 0.19 6.94
N LEU A 70 -1.48 1.32 6.69
CA LEU A 70 -0.05 1.52 6.92
C LEU A 70 0.16 2.36 8.19
N TYR A 71 0.87 1.78 9.14
CA TYR A 71 1.29 2.43 10.37
C TYR A 71 2.79 2.69 10.33
N LEU A 72 3.19 3.94 10.45
CA LEU A 72 4.59 4.35 10.44
C LEU A 72 5.03 4.68 11.86
N THR A 73 6.11 4.04 12.31
CA THR A 73 6.63 4.22 13.65
C THR A 73 8.16 4.35 13.65
N ASP A 74 8.69 5.08 14.62
CA ASP A 74 10.15 5.24 14.80
C ASP A 74 10.77 4.15 15.68
N HIS A 75 9.93 3.35 16.33
CA HIS A 75 10.33 2.30 17.26
C HIS A 75 9.69 0.97 16.88
N PRO A 76 10.32 -0.15 17.26
CA PRO A 76 9.74 -1.47 17.04
C PRO A 76 8.39 -1.61 17.77
N VAL A 77 7.46 -2.26 17.10
CA VAL A 77 6.15 -2.58 17.67
C VAL A 77 5.95 -4.09 17.69
N ASN A 78 5.13 -4.57 18.62
CA ASN A 78 4.78 -5.98 18.70
C ASN A 78 3.62 -6.27 17.74
N LEU A 79 3.84 -7.18 16.78
CA LEU A 79 2.84 -7.54 15.77
C LEU A 79 1.55 -8.07 16.40
N ILE A 80 1.69 -8.93 17.39
CA ILE A 80 0.54 -9.61 18.01
C ILE A 80 -0.30 -8.62 18.81
N GLU A 81 0.33 -7.83 19.66
CA GLU A 81 -0.37 -6.83 20.50
C GLU A 81 -1.08 -5.77 19.66
N ARG A 82 -0.50 -5.38 18.55
CA ARG A 82 -1.04 -4.37 17.64
C ARG A 82 -1.94 -4.92 16.54
N SER A 83 -2.14 -6.23 16.51
CA SER A 83 -2.91 -6.91 15.45
C SER A 83 -2.42 -6.58 14.05
N LEU A 84 -1.09 -6.54 13.89
CA LEU A 84 -0.44 -6.30 12.61
C LEU A 84 -0.24 -7.61 11.86
N ASP A 85 -0.42 -7.56 10.54
CA ASP A 85 -0.20 -8.71 9.67
C ASP A 85 1.22 -8.75 9.15
N VAL A 86 1.81 -7.59 8.86
CA VAL A 86 3.16 -7.44 8.31
C VAL A 86 3.90 -6.34 9.07
N CYS A 87 5.17 -6.59 9.36
CA CYS A 87 6.04 -5.60 9.95
C CYS A 87 7.37 -5.55 9.19
N ILE A 88 7.72 -4.37 8.72
CA ILE A 88 8.98 -4.12 8.02
C ILE A 88 9.96 -3.50 9.01
N ARG A 89 11.15 -4.09 9.14
CA ARG A 89 12.15 -3.64 10.10
C ARG A 89 13.55 -3.67 9.52
N PHE A 90 14.40 -2.82 10.06
CA PHE A 90 15.83 -2.83 9.81
C PHE A 90 16.57 -3.62 10.89
N GLY A 91 17.70 -4.20 10.50
CA GLY A 91 18.62 -4.88 11.41
C GLY A 91 18.31 -6.35 11.60
N ASN A 92 18.98 -6.94 12.58
CA ASN A 92 18.78 -8.34 12.91
C ASN A 92 17.50 -8.52 13.73
N LEU A 93 16.72 -9.51 13.36
CA LEU A 93 15.49 -9.84 14.06
C LEU A 93 15.78 -10.87 15.17
N PRO A 94 15.16 -10.73 16.34
CA PRO A 94 15.24 -11.75 17.37
C PRO A 94 14.53 -13.03 16.94
N ASP A 95 14.93 -14.15 17.51
CA ASP A 95 14.23 -15.43 17.29
C ASP A 95 12.77 -15.30 17.71
N SER A 96 11.87 -15.76 16.86
CA SER A 96 10.45 -15.77 17.12
C SER A 96 9.75 -16.84 16.29
N THR A 97 8.45 -17.05 16.55
CA THR A 97 7.62 -17.96 15.76
C THR A 97 7.18 -17.35 14.44
N LEU A 98 7.49 -16.08 14.20
CA LEU A 98 7.12 -15.36 12.99
C LEU A 98 8.05 -15.71 11.84
N HIS A 99 7.48 -15.70 10.63
CA HIS A 99 8.27 -15.86 9.42
C HIS A 99 8.87 -14.52 9.00
N ALA A 100 10.15 -14.52 8.64
CA ALA A 100 10.84 -13.33 8.16
C ALA A 100 11.41 -13.56 6.77
N ARG A 101 11.34 -12.53 5.94
CA ARG A 101 11.91 -12.51 4.60
C ARG A 101 12.74 -11.26 4.41
N LYS A 102 13.98 -11.43 3.94
CA LYS A 102 14.84 -10.30 3.61
C LYS A 102 14.35 -9.64 2.31
N LEU A 103 14.10 -8.34 2.36
CA LEU A 103 13.68 -7.56 1.21
C LEU A 103 14.88 -6.94 0.48
N VAL A 104 15.79 -6.31 1.24
CA VAL A 104 16.92 -5.57 0.68
C VAL A 104 18.03 -5.47 1.73
N THR A 105 19.26 -5.35 1.24
CA THR A 105 20.40 -4.98 2.07
C THR A 105 20.57 -3.46 2.06
N HIS A 106 20.79 -2.86 3.23
CA HIS A 106 21.05 -1.43 3.34
C HIS A 106 22.31 -1.19 4.19
N GLN A 107 22.92 -0.03 3.98
CA GLN A 107 24.06 0.42 4.78
C GLN A 107 23.68 1.69 5.51
N ARG A 108 24.12 1.80 6.76
CA ARG A 108 24.00 3.03 7.53
C ARG A 108 25.30 3.81 7.44
N TRP A 109 25.17 5.08 7.11
CA TRP A 109 26.28 5.99 7.03
C TRP A 109 26.23 6.98 8.20
N LEU A 110 27.36 7.19 8.83
CA LEU A 110 27.49 8.25 9.81
C LEU A 110 27.64 9.56 9.07
N CYS A 111 26.69 10.46 9.25
CA CYS A 111 26.66 11.75 8.57
C CYS A 111 26.58 12.86 9.62
N ALA A 112 27.24 13.96 9.32
CA ALA A 112 27.14 15.19 10.11
C ALA A 112 26.80 16.35 9.19
N ALA A 113 26.09 17.34 9.72
CA ALA A 113 25.87 18.60 8.99
C ALA A 113 27.18 19.36 8.80
N PRO A 114 27.37 20.00 7.64
CA PRO A 114 28.56 20.82 7.37
C PRO A 114 28.65 22.04 8.30
#